data_1ad4e705690a67fe7d718c756ce9a64b
#
_entry.id   1ad4e705690a67fe7d718c756ce9a64b
#
_cell.length_a   1.000
_cell.length_b   1.000
_cell.length_c   1.000
_cell.angle_alpha   90.00
_cell.angle_beta   90.00
_cell.angle_gamma   90.00
#
_symmetry.space_group_name_H-M   'P 1'
#
loop_
_entity.id
_entity.type
_entity.pdbx_description
1 polymer ?
#
loop_
_entity_poly.entity_id
_entity_poly.type
_entity_poly.pdbx_seq_one_letter_code
_entity_poly.pdbx_strand_id
1 'polypeptide(L)'
;IPGSGTFGMEAVARQFGTGQKCLVIRNGWFSYRWTQIFDMGSIPSESIVLKARPSSALSQADWAPAPLEEVVATILRERPAVVFAPHVETSSGMMLPNGYLQAVGQAVQQVGGLFVLDCIASGAIWVDMKACHVDVLISAPQKGWSGSPGCAFVMLSERARERIDHTTSTSFACDLRKWMQIMEAFEKGGHAYHTT
;
A
#
# COMPACT_ATOMS: atom_id res chain seq x y z
N ILE A 1 12.45 -5.92 2.33
CA ILE A 1 12.67 -6.25 0.92
C ILE A 1 13.87 -5.48 0.42
N PRO A 2 14.88 -6.12 -0.21
CA PRO A 2 16.00 -5.42 -0.83
C PRO A 2 15.54 -4.47 -1.96
N GLY A 3 16.23 -3.35 -2.14
CA GLY A 3 15.94 -2.39 -3.20
C GLY A 3 15.51 -1.03 -2.66
N SER A 4 14.30 -0.61 -2.93
CA SER A 4 13.76 0.68 -2.50
C SER A 4 12.27 0.57 -2.15
N GLY A 5 11.66 1.66 -1.70
CA GLY A 5 10.22 1.69 -1.47
C GLY A 5 9.38 1.20 -2.66
N THR A 6 9.82 1.47 -3.89
CA THR A 6 9.16 0.98 -5.10
C THR A 6 9.18 -0.55 -5.19
N PHE A 7 10.28 -1.21 -4.77
CA PHE A 7 10.33 -2.67 -4.68
C PHE A 7 9.35 -3.21 -3.62
N GLY A 8 9.18 -2.50 -2.51
CA GLY A 8 8.16 -2.82 -1.52
C GLY A 8 6.74 -2.70 -2.08
N MET A 9 6.46 -1.63 -2.85
CA MET A 9 5.17 -1.48 -3.54
C MET A 9 4.93 -2.65 -4.49
N GLU A 10 5.90 -3.01 -5.32
CA GLU A 10 5.79 -4.12 -6.26
C GLU A 10 5.64 -5.47 -5.56
N ALA A 11 6.40 -5.71 -4.47
CA ALA A 11 6.27 -6.91 -3.65
C ALA A 11 4.84 -7.10 -3.11
N VAL A 12 4.26 -6.03 -2.55
CA VAL A 12 2.90 -6.01 -2.00
C VAL A 12 1.85 -6.21 -3.09
N ALA A 13 2.01 -5.50 -4.23
CA ALA A 13 1.10 -5.63 -5.36
C ALA A 13 1.07 -7.08 -5.89
N ARG A 14 2.23 -7.69 -6.10
CA ARG A 14 2.37 -9.06 -6.61
C ARG A 14 1.88 -10.12 -5.62
N GLN A 15 2.07 -9.89 -4.31
CA GLN A 15 1.62 -10.82 -3.28
C GLN A 15 0.11 -10.83 -3.14
N PHE A 16 -0.51 -9.64 -3.03
CA PHE A 16 -1.92 -9.54 -2.64
C PHE A 16 -2.85 -9.16 -3.79
N GLY A 17 -2.33 -8.52 -4.84
CA GLY A 17 -3.12 -8.01 -5.95
C GLY A 17 -3.21 -8.92 -7.15
N THR A 18 -2.34 -9.95 -7.27
CA THR A 18 -2.30 -10.81 -8.46
C THR A 18 -3.63 -11.52 -8.70
N GLY A 19 -4.24 -11.26 -9.85
CA GLY A 19 -5.52 -11.83 -10.25
C GLY A 19 -6.73 -11.31 -9.46
N GLN A 20 -6.56 -10.30 -8.62
CA GLN A 20 -7.60 -9.75 -7.77
C GLN A 20 -8.17 -8.44 -8.33
N LYS A 21 -9.41 -8.08 -7.92
CA LYS A 21 -9.94 -6.74 -8.10
C LYS A 21 -9.27 -5.81 -7.08
N CYS A 22 -8.62 -4.75 -7.56
CA CYS A 22 -7.91 -3.77 -6.75
C CYS A 22 -8.52 -2.37 -6.90
N LEU A 23 -8.43 -1.56 -5.84
CA LEU A 23 -8.79 -0.15 -5.87
C LEU A 23 -7.58 0.70 -5.47
N VAL A 24 -7.32 1.78 -6.22
CA VAL A 24 -6.23 2.73 -5.96
C VAL A 24 -6.80 4.12 -5.70
N ILE A 25 -6.50 4.68 -4.55
CA ILE A 25 -6.67 6.11 -4.27
C ILE A 25 -5.44 6.81 -4.83
N ARG A 26 -5.64 7.65 -5.86
CA ARG A 26 -4.56 8.26 -6.62
C ARG A 26 -4.55 9.78 -6.47
N ASN A 27 -3.65 10.28 -5.63
CA ASN A 27 -3.56 11.68 -5.25
C ASN A 27 -2.48 12.47 -6.03
N GLY A 28 -1.63 11.78 -6.80
CA GLY A 28 -0.58 12.40 -7.59
C GLY A 28 0.36 11.40 -8.25
N TRP A 29 1.59 11.83 -8.50
CA TRP A 29 2.59 11.07 -9.25
C TRP A 29 3.04 9.79 -8.55
N PHE A 30 3.22 9.82 -7.23
CA PHE A 30 3.72 8.65 -6.50
C PHE A 30 2.64 7.57 -6.33
N SER A 31 1.41 7.96 -6.08
CA SER A 31 0.29 7.02 -6.06
C SER A 31 -0.13 6.53 -7.46
N TYR A 32 0.20 7.27 -8.52
CA TYR A 32 0.08 6.77 -9.90
C TYR A 32 0.97 5.55 -10.16
N ARG A 33 2.10 5.43 -9.46
CA ARG A 33 3.03 4.31 -9.58
C ARG A 33 2.36 2.95 -9.32
N TRP A 34 1.34 2.87 -8.46
CA TRP A 34 0.59 1.64 -8.28
C TRP A 34 0.02 1.11 -9.59
N THR A 35 -0.65 1.97 -10.35
CA THR A 35 -1.22 1.57 -11.64
C THR A 35 -0.16 1.25 -12.69
N GLN A 36 0.99 1.94 -12.66
CA GLN A 36 2.12 1.60 -13.53
C GLN A 36 2.68 0.20 -13.21
N ILE A 37 2.84 -0.13 -11.93
CA ILE A 37 3.26 -1.47 -11.48
C ILE A 37 2.22 -2.52 -11.90
N PHE A 38 0.94 -2.21 -11.77
CA PHE A 38 -0.15 -3.10 -12.17
C PHE A 38 -0.12 -3.40 -13.67
N ASP A 39 0.01 -2.36 -14.49
CA ASP A 39 0.03 -2.46 -15.94
C ASP A 39 1.25 -3.24 -16.43
N MET A 40 2.45 -2.89 -15.92
CA MET A 40 3.70 -3.56 -16.29
C MET A 40 3.74 -5.04 -15.91
N GLY A 41 3.13 -5.39 -14.79
CA GLY A 41 3.12 -6.75 -14.28
C GLY A 41 1.87 -7.55 -14.66
N SER A 42 0.86 -6.94 -15.31
CA SER A 42 -0.48 -7.54 -15.50
C SER A 42 -1.01 -8.14 -14.20
N ILE A 43 -0.88 -7.36 -13.09
CA ILE A 43 -1.04 -7.88 -11.74
C ILE A 43 -2.50 -8.11 -11.37
N PRO A 44 -3.39 -7.07 -11.31
CA PRO A 44 -4.79 -7.28 -10.97
C PRO A 44 -5.60 -7.78 -12.16
N SER A 45 -6.69 -8.48 -11.89
CA SER A 45 -7.69 -8.79 -12.90
C SER A 45 -8.52 -7.56 -13.29
N GLU A 46 -8.68 -6.62 -12.33
CA GLU A 46 -9.41 -5.37 -12.51
C GLU A 46 -8.82 -4.31 -11.58
N SER A 47 -8.64 -3.08 -12.06
CA SER A 47 -8.22 -1.96 -11.23
C SER A 47 -9.19 -0.78 -11.33
N ILE A 48 -9.67 -0.32 -10.18
CA ILE A 48 -10.51 0.86 -10.01
C ILE A 48 -9.63 1.98 -9.50
N VAL A 49 -9.74 3.18 -10.10
CA VAL A 49 -8.91 4.32 -9.71
C VAL A 49 -9.79 5.50 -9.32
N LEU A 50 -9.66 5.92 -8.08
CA LEU A 50 -10.28 7.14 -7.57
C LEU A 50 -9.22 8.24 -7.48
N LYS A 51 -9.41 9.30 -8.29
CA LYS A 51 -8.41 10.37 -8.47
C LYS A 51 -8.73 11.58 -7.59
N ALA A 52 -7.68 12.24 -7.12
CA ALA A 52 -7.78 13.60 -6.59
C ALA A 52 -8.37 14.55 -7.65
N ARG A 53 -9.01 15.61 -7.18
CA ARG A 53 -9.71 16.60 -8.00
C ARG A 53 -9.39 18.02 -7.52
N PRO A 54 -9.45 19.02 -8.41
CA PRO A 54 -9.41 20.40 -7.97
C PRO A 54 -10.63 20.70 -7.08
N SER A 55 -10.42 21.46 -6.02
CA SER A 55 -11.47 21.86 -5.06
C SER A 55 -12.47 22.88 -5.63
N SER A 56 -12.10 23.55 -6.72
CA SER A 56 -12.94 24.51 -7.42
C SER A 56 -12.59 24.60 -8.91
N ALA A 57 -13.36 25.35 -9.67
CA ALA A 57 -13.11 25.58 -11.11
C ALA A 57 -12.03 26.66 -11.39
N LEU A 58 -11.39 27.22 -10.38
CA LEU A 58 -10.33 28.22 -10.54
C LEU A 58 -9.05 27.57 -11.09
N SER A 59 -8.31 28.30 -11.91
CA SER A 59 -7.06 27.81 -12.52
C SER A 59 -5.96 27.46 -11.51
N GLN A 60 -6.02 28.04 -10.31
CA GLN A 60 -5.09 27.80 -9.20
C GLN A 60 -5.79 27.16 -8.01
N ALA A 61 -6.82 26.34 -8.27
CA ALA A 61 -7.51 25.61 -7.22
C ALA A 61 -6.59 24.60 -6.52
N ASP A 62 -6.74 24.52 -5.22
CA ASP A 62 -6.14 23.43 -4.45
C ASP A 62 -6.71 22.09 -4.91
N TRP A 63 -5.93 21.03 -4.76
CA TRP A 63 -6.36 19.68 -5.04
C TRP A 63 -6.74 18.96 -3.75
N ALA A 64 -7.80 18.17 -3.80
CA ALA A 64 -8.26 17.34 -2.71
C ALA A 64 -8.32 15.86 -3.15
N PRO A 65 -8.12 14.90 -2.23
CA PRO A 65 -8.36 13.49 -2.54
C PRO A 65 -9.83 13.27 -2.98
N ALA A 66 -10.12 12.13 -3.57
CA ALA A 66 -11.50 11.74 -3.84
C ALA A 66 -12.34 11.89 -2.57
N PRO A 67 -13.59 12.41 -2.63
CA PRO A 67 -14.46 12.56 -1.46
C PRO A 67 -14.59 11.24 -0.69
N LEU A 68 -14.51 11.31 0.63
CA LEU A 68 -14.51 10.13 1.49
C LEU A 68 -15.76 9.26 1.27
N GLU A 69 -16.92 9.90 1.13
CA GLU A 69 -18.20 9.21 0.89
C GLU A 69 -18.18 8.43 -0.43
N GLU A 70 -17.57 8.98 -1.46
CA GLU A 70 -17.42 8.32 -2.76
C GLU A 70 -16.48 7.10 -2.65
N VAL A 71 -15.38 7.25 -1.92
CA VAL A 71 -14.42 6.17 -1.71
C VAL A 71 -15.08 5.03 -0.94
N VAL A 72 -15.72 5.33 0.17
CA VAL A 72 -16.42 4.34 1.00
C VAL A 72 -17.53 3.64 0.20
N ALA A 73 -18.37 4.40 -0.49
CA ALA A 73 -19.44 3.83 -1.33
C ALA A 73 -18.90 2.93 -2.43
N THR A 74 -17.77 3.32 -3.05
CA THR A 74 -17.11 2.51 -4.09
C THR A 74 -16.55 1.22 -3.50
N ILE A 75 -15.88 1.26 -2.35
CA ILE A 75 -15.37 0.06 -1.68
C ILE A 75 -16.50 -0.92 -1.35
N LEU A 76 -17.58 -0.42 -0.76
CA LEU A 76 -18.72 -1.27 -0.37
C LEU A 76 -19.43 -1.89 -1.59
N ARG A 77 -19.55 -1.14 -2.69
CA ARG A 77 -20.19 -1.62 -3.93
C ARG A 77 -19.29 -2.60 -4.69
N GLU A 78 -18.04 -2.24 -4.90
CA GLU A 78 -17.11 -2.99 -5.77
C GLU A 78 -16.41 -4.14 -5.06
N ARG A 79 -16.37 -4.10 -3.73
CA ARG A 79 -15.76 -5.13 -2.86
C ARG A 79 -14.35 -5.53 -3.29
N PRO A 80 -13.41 -4.57 -3.47
CA PRO A 80 -12.05 -4.89 -3.89
C PRO A 80 -11.35 -5.79 -2.86
N ALA A 81 -10.54 -6.73 -3.34
CA ALA A 81 -9.73 -7.57 -2.48
C ALA A 81 -8.59 -6.77 -1.80
N VAL A 82 -8.11 -5.72 -2.47
CA VAL A 82 -7.06 -4.85 -1.94
C VAL A 82 -7.34 -3.39 -2.32
N VAL A 83 -7.20 -2.50 -1.34
CA VAL A 83 -7.25 -1.04 -1.54
C VAL A 83 -5.87 -0.45 -1.25
N PHE A 84 -5.35 0.34 -2.19
CA PHE A 84 -4.05 0.99 -2.10
C PHE A 84 -4.24 2.51 -1.97
N ALA A 85 -3.55 3.12 -1.02
CA ALA A 85 -3.58 4.58 -0.84
C ALA A 85 -2.20 5.13 -0.48
N PRO A 86 -1.85 6.35 -0.91
CA PRO A 86 -0.72 7.07 -0.33
C PRO A 86 -1.15 7.69 1.01
N HIS A 87 -0.30 7.65 2.03
CA HIS A 87 -0.50 8.49 3.21
C HIS A 87 -0.13 9.94 2.86
N VAL A 88 1.10 10.14 2.39
CA VAL A 88 1.58 11.43 1.89
C VAL A 88 1.88 11.31 0.40
N GLU A 89 1.27 12.19 -0.37
CA GLU A 89 1.55 12.36 -1.80
C GLU A 89 2.40 13.62 -1.99
N THR A 90 3.71 13.43 -2.11
CA THR A 90 4.68 14.52 -2.20
C THR A 90 4.46 15.41 -3.42
N SER A 91 4.06 14.83 -4.55
CA SER A 91 3.91 15.55 -5.82
C SER A 91 2.78 16.59 -5.82
N SER A 92 1.78 16.42 -4.97
CA SER A 92 0.64 17.31 -4.82
C SER A 92 0.57 18.01 -3.46
N GLY A 93 1.49 17.67 -2.53
CA GLY A 93 1.49 18.21 -1.17
C GLY A 93 0.32 17.74 -0.31
N MET A 94 -0.29 16.59 -0.65
CA MET A 94 -1.44 16.03 0.08
C MET A 94 -1.01 15.03 1.15
N MET A 95 -1.77 15.03 2.24
CA MET A 95 -1.72 13.99 3.26
C MET A 95 -3.15 13.55 3.59
N LEU A 96 -3.39 12.26 3.62
CA LEU A 96 -4.67 11.70 4.07
C LEU A 96 -4.74 11.75 5.60
N PRO A 97 -5.72 12.48 6.20
CA PRO A 97 -5.82 12.57 7.65
C PRO A 97 -6.32 11.24 8.25
N ASN A 98 -6.02 11.01 9.54
CA ASN A 98 -6.37 9.77 10.25
C ASN A 98 -7.86 9.40 10.12
N GLY A 99 -8.77 10.36 10.20
CA GLY A 99 -10.21 10.10 10.03
C GLY A 99 -10.57 9.54 8.64
N TYR A 100 -9.87 10.00 7.60
CA TYR A 100 -10.03 9.46 6.25
C TYR A 100 -9.50 8.01 6.18
N LEU A 101 -8.32 7.77 6.74
CA LEU A 101 -7.70 6.43 6.77
C LEU A 101 -8.57 5.43 7.55
N GLN A 102 -9.10 5.84 8.72
CA GLN A 102 -9.98 5.01 9.55
C GLN A 102 -11.25 4.61 8.80
N ALA A 103 -11.92 5.55 8.15
CA ALA A 103 -13.15 5.27 7.42
C ALA A 103 -12.91 4.35 6.21
N VAL A 104 -11.82 4.59 5.46
CA VAL A 104 -11.41 3.70 4.35
C VAL A 104 -11.08 2.31 4.88
N GLY A 105 -10.24 2.21 5.91
CA GLY A 105 -9.85 0.92 6.50
C GLY A 105 -11.05 0.14 7.04
N GLN A 106 -11.98 0.81 7.70
CA GLN A 106 -13.23 0.20 8.17
C GLN A 106 -14.08 -0.35 7.02
N ALA A 107 -14.25 0.42 5.95
CA ALA A 107 -14.99 -0.03 4.77
C ALA A 107 -14.32 -1.24 4.10
N VAL A 108 -12.98 -1.23 4.01
CA VAL A 108 -12.19 -2.35 3.47
C VAL A 108 -12.38 -3.62 4.31
N GLN A 109 -12.37 -3.50 5.64
CA GLN A 109 -12.62 -4.63 6.53
C GLN A 109 -14.03 -5.20 6.35
N GLN A 110 -15.05 -4.36 6.20
CA GLN A 110 -16.43 -4.80 5.97
C GLN A 110 -16.60 -5.68 4.73
N VAL A 111 -15.79 -5.45 3.71
CA VAL A 111 -15.82 -6.26 2.47
C VAL A 111 -14.83 -7.43 2.48
N GLY A 112 -14.05 -7.60 3.55
CA GLY A 112 -13.05 -8.67 3.68
C GLY A 112 -11.75 -8.40 2.91
N GLY A 113 -11.55 -7.16 2.43
CA GLY A 113 -10.35 -6.73 1.72
C GLY A 113 -9.15 -6.44 2.64
N LEU A 114 -8.00 -6.11 2.04
CA LEU A 114 -6.82 -5.59 2.73
C LEU A 114 -6.60 -4.13 2.40
N PHE A 115 -6.25 -3.32 3.40
CA PHE A 115 -5.89 -1.92 3.23
C PHE A 115 -4.36 -1.76 3.23
N VAL A 116 -3.82 -1.34 2.10
CA VAL A 116 -2.38 -1.07 1.88
C VAL A 116 -2.14 0.42 1.90
N LEU A 117 -1.28 0.89 2.81
CA LEU A 117 -0.92 2.29 2.95
C LEU A 117 0.54 2.52 2.60
N ASP A 118 0.80 3.36 1.61
CA ASP A 118 2.12 3.82 1.24
C ASP A 118 2.55 4.98 2.13
N CYS A 119 3.41 4.68 3.10
CA CYS A 119 4.00 5.64 4.03
C CYS A 119 5.47 5.97 3.67
N ILE A 120 5.92 5.71 2.44
CA ILE A 120 7.30 5.98 2.04
C ILE A 120 7.66 7.45 2.26
N ALA A 121 6.76 8.37 1.94
CA ALA A 121 6.97 9.81 2.08
C ALA A 121 6.40 10.40 3.38
N SER A 122 5.95 9.59 4.33
CA SER A 122 5.30 10.07 5.57
C SER A 122 6.25 10.75 6.56
N GLY A 123 7.55 10.65 6.34
CA GLY A 123 8.55 11.25 7.22
C GLY A 123 8.50 10.64 8.61
N ALA A 124 8.49 11.50 9.63
CA ALA A 124 8.36 11.11 11.04
C ALA A 124 6.89 11.06 11.52
N ILE A 125 5.92 11.12 10.62
CA ILE A 125 4.50 11.02 10.96
C ILE A 125 4.13 9.54 11.04
N TRP A 126 3.87 9.08 12.26
CA TRP A 126 3.52 7.69 12.51
C TRP A 126 2.03 7.47 12.32
N VAL A 127 1.70 6.35 11.65
CA VAL A 127 0.32 5.89 11.50
C VAL A 127 0.12 4.70 12.44
N ASP A 128 -0.88 4.80 13.30
CA ASP A 128 -1.35 3.65 14.09
C ASP A 128 -2.13 2.72 13.16
N MET A 129 -1.48 1.62 12.76
CA MET A 129 -2.05 0.63 11.84
C MET A 129 -3.35 0.03 12.38
N LYS A 130 -3.44 -0.21 13.69
CA LYS A 130 -4.65 -0.80 14.31
C LYS A 130 -5.79 0.19 14.32
N ALA A 131 -5.55 1.42 14.78
CA ALA A 131 -6.57 2.46 14.82
C ALA A 131 -7.07 2.86 13.42
N CYS A 132 -6.21 2.81 12.41
CA CYS A 132 -6.56 3.12 11.01
C CYS A 132 -6.96 1.90 10.18
N HIS A 133 -7.03 0.72 10.79
CA HIS A 133 -7.34 -0.54 10.10
C HIS A 133 -6.44 -0.83 8.88
N VAL A 134 -5.17 -0.41 8.96
CA VAL A 134 -4.17 -0.66 7.91
C VAL A 134 -3.63 -2.07 8.06
N ASP A 135 -3.70 -2.84 6.99
CA ASP A 135 -3.22 -4.23 6.96
C ASP A 135 -1.76 -4.32 6.50
N VAL A 136 -1.37 -3.47 5.56
CA VAL A 136 0.00 -3.41 5.03
C VAL A 136 0.45 -1.96 5.00
N LEU A 137 1.58 -1.66 5.64
CA LEU A 137 2.20 -0.35 5.61
C LEU A 137 3.59 -0.47 4.98
N ILE A 138 3.87 0.38 3.99
CA ILE A 138 5.14 0.39 3.27
C ILE A 138 5.91 1.65 3.62
N SER A 139 7.20 1.50 3.92
CA SER A 139 8.12 2.62 4.15
C SER A 139 9.50 2.32 3.58
N ALA A 140 10.41 3.30 3.65
CA ALA A 140 11.78 3.16 3.17
C ALA A 140 12.74 3.95 4.05
N PRO A 141 13.95 3.41 4.34
CA PRO A 141 14.85 4.01 5.32
C PRO A 141 15.42 5.37 4.91
N GLN A 142 15.65 5.62 3.60
CA GLN A 142 16.23 6.87 3.10
C GLN A 142 15.26 8.07 3.10
N LYS A 143 14.04 7.87 3.54
CA LYS A 143 13.03 8.94 3.71
C LYS A 143 12.99 9.39 5.17
N GLY A 144 11.89 9.26 5.84
CA GLY A 144 11.71 9.74 7.20
C GLY A 144 12.53 9.04 8.28
N TRP A 145 13.11 7.89 8.00
CA TRP A 145 13.96 7.16 8.95
C TRP A 145 15.42 7.64 8.97
N SER A 146 15.80 8.53 8.05
CA SER A 146 17.16 9.07 7.94
C SER A 146 18.27 8.01 7.85
N GLY A 147 17.92 6.85 7.31
CA GLY A 147 18.85 5.74 7.10
C GLY A 147 19.37 5.68 5.65
N SER A 148 20.28 4.77 5.38
CA SER A 148 20.78 4.53 4.03
C SER A 148 19.72 3.86 3.15
N PRO A 149 19.65 4.16 1.84
CA PRO A 149 18.82 3.42 0.91
C PRO A 149 19.32 1.98 0.76
N GLY A 150 18.45 1.09 0.31
CA GLY A 150 18.83 -0.29 0.01
C GLY A 150 17.76 -1.32 0.33
N CYS A 151 16.69 -0.91 1.00
CA CYS A 151 15.56 -1.79 1.26
C CYS A 151 14.23 -1.04 1.31
N ALA A 152 13.13 -1.80 1.32
CA ALA A 152 11.83 -1.35 1.73
C ALA A 152 11.41 -2.04 3.03
N PHE A 153 10.73 -1.29 3.90
CA PHE A 153 10.04 -1.85 5.04
C PHE A 153 8.60 -2.17 4.66
N VAL A 154 8.15 -3.38 4.96
CA VAL A 154 6.76 -3.82 4.76
C VAL A 154 6.27 -4.36 6.10
N MET A 155 5.43 -3.57 6.77
CA MET A 155 4.80 -3.96 8.03
C MET A 155 3.46 -4.61 7.72
N LEU A 156 3.18 -5.74 8.37
CA LEU A 156 2.01 -6.56 8.12
C LEU A 156 1.15 -6.69 9.37
N SER A 157 -0.16 -6.49 9.24
CA SER A 157 -1.12 -6.90 10.25
C SER A 157 -1.21 -8.43 10.32
N GLU A 158 -1.82 -8.96 11.37
CA GLU A 158 -2.10 -10.39 11.48
C GLU A 158 -2.94 -10.90 10.31
N ARG A 159 -3.97 -10.15 9.91
CA ARG A 159 -4.80 -10.46 8.73
C ARG A 159 -3.99 -10.54 7.42
N ALA A 160 -3.04 -9.62 7.23
CA ALA A 160 -2.17 -9.64 6.06
C ALA A 160 -1.20 -10.84 6.10
N ARG A 161 -0.67 -11.19 7.26
CA ARG A 161 0.17 -12.38 7.43
C ARG A 161 -0.59 -13.66 7.11
N GLU A 162 -1.80 -13.83 7.64
CA GLU A 162 -2.68 -14.96 7.32
C GLU A 162 -3.00 -15.01 5.82
N ARG A 163 -3.23 -13.85 5.18
CA ARG A 163 -3.51 -13.78 3.74
C ARG A 163 -2.32 -14.27 2.89
N ILE A 164 -1.08 -14.08 3.34
CA ILE A 164 0.12 -14.60 2.64
C ILE A 164 0.06 -16.11 2.47
N ASP A 165 -0.50 -16.84 3.42
CA ASP A 165 -0.60 -18.31 3.34
C ASP A 165 -1.56 -18.77 2.23
N HIS A 166 -2.46 -17.91 1.81
CA HIS A 166 -3.47 -18.19 0.79
C HIS A 166 -3.21 -17.46 -0.54
N THR A 167 -2.06 -16.81 -0.70
CA THR A 167 -1.68 -16.08 -1.90
C THR A 167 -0.31 -16.52 -2.39
N THR A 168 -0.03 -16.28 -3.67
CA THR A 168 1.26 -16.59 -4.28
C THR A 168 1.79 -15.34 -4.96
N SER A 169 3.01 -14.95 -4.61
CA SER A 169 3.69 -13.86 -5.30
C SER A 169 4.09 -14.27 -6.72
N THR A 170 3.95 -13.35 -7.66
CA THR A 170 4.48 -13.50 -9.04
C THR A 170 5.89 -12.97 -9.19
N SER A 171 6.58 -12.66 -8.08
CA SER A 171 7.98 -12.27 -8.06
C SER A 171 8.81 -13.25 -7.24
N PHE A 172 9.92 -13.73 -7.79
CA PHE A 172 10.85 -14.55 -7.03
C PHE A 172 11.61 -13.71 -5.98
N ALA A 173 12.22 -12.61 -6.38
CA ALA A 173 13.07 -11.79 -5.50
C ALA A 173 12.28 -10.99 -4.44
N CYS A 174 11.04 -10.60 -4.75
CA CYS A 174 10.18 -9.78 -3.88
C CYS A 174 9.06 -10.61 -3.24
N ASP A 175 9.18 -11.92 -3.12
CA ASP A 175 8.20 -12.80 -2.48
C ASP A 175 8.14 -12.52 -0.97
N LEU A 176 7.04 -11.92 -0.49
CA LEU A 176 6.88 -11.55 0.93
C LEU A 176 6.88 -12.77 1.84
N ARG A 177 6.34 -13.91 1.40
CA ARG A 177 6.37 -15.16 2.18
C ARG A 177 7.80 -15.60 2.43
N LYS A 178 8.66 -15.57 1.40
CA LYS A 178 10.07 -15.94 1.54
C LYS A 178 10.82 -15.01 2.46
N TRP A 179 10.61 -13.71 2.32
CA TRP A 179 11.25 -12.73 3.19
C TRP A 179 10.78 -12.85 4.64
N MET A 180 9.50 -13.13 4.88
CA MET A 180 8.97 -13.37 6.21
C MET A 180 9.63 -14.63 6.85
N GLN A 181 9.76 -15.72 6.09
CA GLN A 181 10.44 -16.94 6.55
C GLN A 181 11.90 -16.68 6.94
N ILE A 182 12.60 -15.81 6.19
CA ILE A 182 13.96 -15.41 6.54
C ILE A 182 13.98 -14.65 7.88
N MET A 183 13.11 -13.65 8.04
CA MET A 183 13.00 -12.87 9.27
C MET A 183 12.72 -13.77 10.49
N GLU A 184 11.77 -14.69 10.36
CA GLU A 184 11.42 -15.64 11.42
C GLU A 184 12.55 -16.61 11.75
N ALA A 185 13.35 -17.02 10.77
CA ALA A 185 14.52 -17.84 11.03
C ALA A 185 15.57 -17.11 11.88
N PHE A 186 15.83 -15.84 11.54
CA PHE A 186 16.75 -15.01 12.33
C PHE A 186 16.22 -14.74 13.74
N GLU A 187 14.94 -14.47 13.91
CA GLU A 187 14.32 -14.29 15.25
C GLU A 187 14.49 -15.53 16.14
N LYS A 188 14.51 -16.73 15.55
CA LYS A 188 14.72 -17.99 16.26
C LYS A 188 16.21 -18.35 16.47
N GLY A 189 17.13 -17.43 16.16
CA GLY A 189 18.57 -17.63 16.28
C GLY A 189 19.20 -18.52 15.18
N GLY A 190 18.45 -18.82 14.13
CA GLY A 190 18.94 -19.49 12.93
C GLY A 190 19.26 -18.51 11.81
N HIS A 191 19.41 -19.03 10.62
CA HIS A 191 19.56 -18.23 9.40
C HIS A 191 18.92 -18.94 8.20
N ALA A 192 18.50 -18.17 7.22
CA ALA A 192 17.96 -18.67 5.97
C ALA A 192 18.36 -17.73 4.83
N TYR A 193 18.36 -18.27 3.62
CA TYR A 193 18.71 -17.51 2.41
C TYR A 193 17.56 -17.55 1.42
N HIS A 194 17.40 -16.46 0.70
CA HIS A 194 16.49 -16.39 -0.44
C HIS A 194 17.17 -15.73 -1.63
N THR A 195 17.50 -14.45 -1.49
CA THR A 195 18.28 -13.68 -2.45
C THR A 195 19.37 -12.91 -1.72
N THR A 196 20.43 -12.62 -2.35
CA THR A 196 21.56 -11.81 -1.84
C THR A 196 21.67 -10.50 -2.59
#